data_f29c88f09ed8593ffcd06e16b7c3602b
#
_entry.id   f29c88f09ed8593ffcd06e16b7c3602b
#
_cell.length_a   1.000
_cell.length_b   1.000
_cell.length_c   1.000
_cell.angle_alpha   90.00
_cell.angle_beta   90.00
_cell.angle_gamma   90.00
#
_symmetry.space_group_name_H-M   'P 1'
#
loop_
_entity.id
_entity.type
_entity.pdbx_description
1 polymer ?
#
loop_
_entity_poly.entity_id
_entity_poly.type
_entity_poly.pdbx_seq_one_letter_code
_entity_poly.pdbx_strand_id
1 'polypeptide(L)'
;MQVKLHSKFNLLSWGVIILFLFTTPVWADLYFEMTDTDYSSTPGGETTEVDHEKGYIKSDRMKIDDLTNKKTTIVRLDKELVWEIDHNEKTYTQISFAELEEKISREMSRPPVSPEQMAQMEEMMKSMPPEQRQMMEQSMEMARGAQTAFTEPPEVIQTGKKKKILGYTCELVKVSFGKIMTWEMWVSKEIASDIDFSKFSLGLGMPKPMAEGFSKIKGFPLKTVQESKMTGTYHKSTSEATKLKTKKISDKEFELPKGYKKVAVSDSH
;
A
#
# COMPACT_ATOMS: atom_id res chain seq x y z
N MET A 1 -77.26 15.80 -52.63
CA MET A 1 -77.26 14.66 -51.69
C MET A 1 -75.85 14.57 -51.08
N GLN A 2 -75.68 15.17 -49.92
CA GLN A 2 -74.34 15.24 -49.24
C GLN A 2 -74.31 14.19 -48.18
N VAL A 3 -73.24 13.39 -48.18
CA VAL A 3 -72.95 12.47 -47.12
C VAL A 3 -71.76 13.04 -46.33
N LYS A 4 -72.00 13.46 -45.08
CA LYS A 4 -70.98 13.90 -44.12
C LYS A 4 -70.34 12.68 -43.50
N LEU A 5 -69.03 12.47 -43.73
CA LEU A 5 -68.22 11.52 -43.00
C LEU A 5 -67.55 12.26 -41.83
N HIS A 6 -67.97 11.92 -40.62
CA HIS A 6 -67.27 12.36 -39.38
C HIS A 6 -66.24 11.33 -39.05
N SER A 7 -64.95 11.65 -39.27
CA SER A 7 -63.81 10.90 -38.74
C SER A 7 -63.42 11.54 -37.44
N LYS A 8 -63.70 10.86 -36.32
CA LYS A 8 -63.10 11.18 -34.98
C LYS A 8 -61.73 10.54 -34.90
N PHE A 9 -60.73 11.34 -35.06
CA PHE A 9 -59.36 10.93 -34.76
C PHE A 9 -59.11 11.05 -33.22
N ASN A 10 -59.09 9.93 -32.50
CA ASN A 10 -58.62 9.86 -31.12
C ASN A 10 -57.12 9.79 -31.13
N LEU A 11 -56.47 10.91 -30.85
CA LEU A 11 -55.04 10.93 -30.50
C LEU A 11 -54.89 10.40 -29.07
N LEU A 12 -54.62 9.10 -28.91
CA LEU A 12 -54.05 8.59 -27.69
C LEU A 12 -52.60 9.02 -27.65
N SER A 13 -52.33 10.06 -26.86
CA SER A 13 -51.00 10.50 -26.49
C SER A 13 -50.37 9.42 -25.60
N TRP A 14 -49.51 8.60 -26.17
CA TRP A 14 -48.62 7.73 -25.43
C TRP A 14 -47.46 8.57 -24.87
N GLY A 15 -47.66 9.10 -23.68
CA GLY A 15 -46.56 9.68 -22.89
C GLY A 15 -45.60 8.59 -22.46
N VAL A 16 -44.56 8.35 -23.25
CA VAL A 16 -43.41 7.54 -22.83
C VAL A 16 -42.68 8.33 -21.74
N ILE A 17 -42.99 8.06 -20.48
CA ILE A 17 -42.18 8.51 -19.35
C ILE A 17 -40.89 7.71 -19.40
N ILE A 18 -39.86 8.26 -20.06
CA ILE A 18 -38.49 7.78 -19.96
C ILE A 18 -38.02 8.13 -18.54
N LEU A 19 -38.20 7.17 -17.64
CA LEU A 19 -37.60 7.22 -16.30
C LEU A 19 -36.11 7.07 -16.49
N PHE A 20 -35.37 8.18 -16.65
CA PHE A 20 -33.94 8.22 -16.54
C PHE A 20 -33.60 7.85 -15.10
N LEU A 21 -33.37 6.56 -14.86
CA LEU A 21 -32.65 6.09 -13.69
C LEU A 21 -31.23 6.65 -13.82
N PHE A 22 -31.03 7.85 -13.28
CA PHE A 22 -29.69 8.33 -12.94
C PHE A 22 -29.13 7.36 -11.90
N THR A 23 -28.54 6.28 -12.36
CA THR A 23 -27.64 5.52 -11.54
C THR A 23 -26.44 6.44 -11.30
N THR A 24 -26.52 7.26 -10.25
CA THR A 24 -25.31 7.88 -9.72
C THR A 24 -24.34 6.73 -9.47
N PRO A 25 -23.12 6.79 -9.99
CA PRO A 25 -22.12 5.80 -9.64
C PRO A 25 -22.03 5.79 -8.11
N VAL A 26 -22.53 4.73 -7.50
CA VAL A 26 -22.36 4.53 -6.06
C VAL A 26 -20.88 4.21 -5.92
N TRP A 27 -20.10 5.23 -5.59
CA TRP A 27 -18.72 5.06 -5.16
C TRP A 27 -18.75 4.13 -3.95
N ALA A 28 -18.39 2.90 -4.21
CA ALA A 28 -18.53 1.89 -3.19
C ALA A 28 -17.25 1.87 -2.38
N ASP A 29 -17.39 2.22 -1.10
CA ASP A 29 -16.29 2.11 -0.14
C ASP A 29 -15.89 0.62 0.00
N LEU A 30 -14.63 0.38 0.28
CA LEU A 30 -14.04 -0.95 0.37
C LEU A 30 -13.73 -1.32 1.82
N TYR A 31 -14.23 -2.47 2.25
CA TYR A 31 -13.83 -3.14 3.49
C TYR A 31 -13.10 -4.43 3.15
N PHE A 32 -12.00 -4.71 3.83
CA PHE A 32 -11.25 -5.96 3.68
C PHE A 32 -10.69 -6.45 5.01
N GLU A 33 -10.40 -7.75 5.07
CA GLU A 33 -9.60 -8.39 6.12
C GLU A 33 -8.43 -9.08 5.45
N MET A 34 -7.23 -8.94 6.02
CA MET A 34 -6.00 -9.56 5.54
C MET A 34 -5.34 -10.38 6.64
N THR A 35 -4.59 -11.39 6.23
CA THR A 35 -3.64 -12.10 7.06
C THR A 35 -2.27 -11.86 6.48
N ASP A 36 -1.37 -11.38 7.31
CA ASP A 36 0.02 -11.13 6.99
C ASP A 36 0.88 -12.20 7.67
N THR A 37 1.80 -12.78 6.92
CA THR A 37 2.73 -13.78 7.42
C THR A 37 4.13 -13.33 7.08
N ASP A 38 4.90 -13.02 8.10
CA ASP A 38 6.27 -12.57 8.00
C ASP A 38 7.23 -13.68 8.41
N TYR A 39 8.07 -14.09 7.46
CA TYR A 39 9.15 -15.03 7.70
C TYR A 39 10.48 -14.32 7.59
N SER A 40 11.33 -14.50 8.58
CA SER A 40 12.70 -14.00 8.59
C SER A 40 13.69 -15.13 8.90
N SER A 41 14.76 -15.18 8.13
CA SER A 41 15.88 -16.09 8.36
C SER A 41 17.16 -15.28 8.46
N THR A 42 17.84 -15.44 9.58
CA THR A 42 19.12 -14.78 9.92
C THR A 42 20.12 -15.81 10.42
N PRO A 43 21.42 -15.48 10.55
CA PRO A 43 22.39 -16.35 11.19
C PRO A 43 22.03 -16.75 12.63
N GLY A 44 21.14 -15.98 13.29
CA GLY A 44 20.66 -16.26 14.65
C GLY A 44 19.44 -17.19 14.70
N GLY A 45 18.85 -17.55 13.58
CA GLY A 45 17.67 -18.42 13.50
C GLY A 45 16.59 -17.92 12.55
N GLU A 46 15.50 -18.63 12.57
CA GLU A 46 14.29 -18.34 11.78
C GLU A 46 13.14 -17.93 12.67
N THR A 47 12.36 -16.96 12.22
CA THR A 47 11.11 -16.53 12.89
C THR A 47 9.97 -16.51 11.90
N THR A 48 8.76 -16.78 12.38
CA THR A 48 7.53 -16.60 11.62
C THR A 48 6.53 -15.91 12.52
N GLU A 49 5.98 -14.81 12.05
CA GLU A 49 4.93 -14.03 12.72
C GLU A 49 3.69 -13.99 11.84
N VAL A 50 2.52 -13.97 12.46
CA VAL A 50 1.24 -13.90 11.75
C VAL A 50 0.41 -12.78 12.36
N ASP A 51 0.06 -11.81 11.54
CA ASP A 51 -0.77 -10.68 11.90
C ASP A 51 -2.10 -10.68 11.17
N HIS A 52 -3.09 -10.04 11.76
CA HIS A 52 -4.42 -9.89 11.18
C HIS A 52 -4.79 -8.42 11.10
N GLU A 53 -5.21 -8.00 9.92
CA GLU A 53 -5.60 -6.63 9.66
C GLU A 53 -7.03 -6.50 9.16
N LYS A 54 -7.62 -5.33 9.43
CA LYS A 54 -8.86 -4.86 8.80
C LYS A 54 -8.62 -3.52 8.15
N GLY A 55 -9.07 -3.40 6.91
CA GLY A 55 -8.95 -2.15 6.17
C GLY A 55 -10.30 -1.58 5.77
N TYR A 56 -10.36 -0.26 5.76
CA TYR A 56 -11.50 0.55 5.33
C TYR A 56 -10.98 1.64 4.40
N ILE A 57 -11.53 1.72 3.19
CA ILE A 57 -11.07 2.67 2.19
C ILE A 57 -12.25 3.42 1.59
N LYS A 58 -12.12 4.73 1.51
CA LYS A 58 -12.93 5.66 0.72
C LYS A 58 -12.01 6.36 -0.29
N SER A 59 -12.57 7.18 -1.15
CA SER A 59 -11.80 7.90 -2.18
C SER A 59 -10.68 8.79 -1.62
N ASP A 60 -10.87 9.34 -0.42
CA ASP A 60 -10.01 10.35 0.21
C ASP A 60 -9.49 9.98 1.60
N ARG A 61 -9.77 8.76 2.06
CA ARG A 61 -9.35 8.29 3.38
C ARG A 61 -9.20 6.79 3.46
N MET A 62 -8.25 6.35 4.27
CA MET A 62 -7.99 4.94 4.54
C MET A 62 -7.75 4.73 6.02
N LYS A 63 -8.22 3.60 6.52
CA LYS A 63 -7.95 3.14 7.89
C LYS A 63 -7.51 1.68 7.82
N ILE A 64 -6.45 1.36 8.54
CA ILE A 64 -5.96 -0.01 8.74
C ILE A 64 -5.90 -0.26 10.25
N ASP A 65 -6.62 -1.25 10.70
CA ASP A 65 -6.58 -1.75 12.08
C ASP A 65 -5.70 -3.00 12.12
N ASP A 66 -4.54 -2.93 12.73
CA ASP A 66 -3.72 -4.05 13.13
C ASP A 66 -4.32 -4.65 14.41
N LEU A 67 -4.94 -5.81 14.26
CA LEU A 67 -5.66 -6.48 15.35
C LEU A 67 -4.72 -7.19 16.33
N THR A 68 -3.54 -7.59 15.86
CA THR A 68 -2.53 -8.30 16.65
C THR A 68 -1.84 -7.34 17.61
N ASN A 69 -1.34 -6.22 17.08
CA ASN A 69 -0.62 -5.23 17.87
C ASN A 69 -1.52 -4.15 18.48
N LYS A 70 -2.81 -4.18 18.16
CA LYS A 70 -3.83 -3.19 18.61
C LYS A 70 -3.41 -1.76 18.24
N LYS A 71 -3.00 -1.59 17.01
CA LYS A 71 -2.67 -0.30 16.42
C LYS A 71 -3.61 0.03 15.28
N THR A 72 -3.78 1.32 15.02
CA THR A 72 -4.58 1.78 13.87
C THR A 72 -3.84 2.90 13.17
N THR A 73 -3.74 2.79 11.85
CA THR A 73 -3.27 3.87 10.98
C THR A 73 -4.46 4.46 10.22
N ILE A 74 -4.63 5.78 10.28
CA ILE A 74 -5.64 6.50 9.50
C ILE A 74 -4.95 7.53 8.61
N VAL A 75 -5.11 7.35 7.30
CA VAL A 75 -4.62 8.30 6.29
C VAL A 75 -5.79 9.17 5.83
N ARG A 76 -5.64 10.47 5.93
CA ARG A 76 -6.64 11.50 5.56
C ARG A 76 -6.09 12.38 4.44
N LEU A 77 -6.40 12.01 3.17
CA LEU A 77 -6.01 12.82 2.01
C LEU A 77 -6.70 14.19 2.04
N ASP A 78 -7.94 14.25 2.53
CA ASP A 78 -8.72 15.48 2.69
C ASP A 78 -8.15 16.44 3.72
N LYS A 79 -7.29 15.97 4.64
CA LYS A 79 -6.64 16.77 5.69
C LYS A 79 -5.11 16.78 5.54
N GLU A 80 -4.58 16.08 4.57
CA GLU A 80 -3.13 15.92 4.30
C GLU A 80 -2.35 15.47 5.55
N LEU A 81 -2.88 14.49 6.28
CA LEU A 81 -2.27 13.99 7.51
C LEU A 81 -2.48 12.49 7.72
N VAL A 82 -1.66 11.94 8.60
CA VAL A 82 -1.75 10.58 9.11
C VAL A 82 -1.89 10.60 10.63
N TRP A 83 -2.75 9.75 11.14
CA TRP A 83 -2.81 9.39 12.55
C TRP A 83 -2.35 7.95 12.74
N GLU A 84 -1.42 7.76 13.67
CA GLU A 84 -1.08 6.43 14.19
C GLU A 84 -1.58 6.34 15.62
N ILE A 85 -2.40 5.35 15.91
CA ILE A 85 -3.14 5.21 17.16
C ILE A 85 -2.66 3.93 17.86
N ASP A 86 -2.25 4.05 19.11
CA ASP A 86 -1.97 2.92 19.98
C ASP A 86 -3.13 2.73 20.96
N HIS A 87 -3.83 1.59 20.82
CA HIS A 87 -5.00 1.28 21.64
C HIS A 87 -4.62 0.76 23.04
N ASN A 88 -3.40 0.23 23.22
CA ASN A 88 -2.93 -0.22 24.52
C ASN A 88 -2.64 0.99 25.42
N GLU A 89 -1.94 1.98 24.87
CA GLU A 89 -1.56 3.21 25.61
C GLU A 89 -2.64 4.28 25.56
N LYS A 90 -3.65 4.14 24.71
CA LYS A 90 -4.68 5.15 24.42
C LYS A 90 -4.04 6.50 24.01
N THR A 91 -3.06 6.39 23.12
CA THR A 91 -2.35 7.55 22.58
C THR A 91 -2.47 7.57 21.05
N TYR A 92 -2.16 8.72 20.46
CA TYR A 92 -2.01 8.85 19.03
C TYR A 92 -0.91 9.84 18.67
N THR A 93 -0.25 9.61 17.56
CA THR A 93 0.59 10.58 16.88
C THR A 93 -0.17 11.19 15.71
N GLN A 94 0.26 12.37 15.28
CA GLN A 94 -0.24 13.03 14.08
C GLN A 94 0.94 13.61 13.34
N ILE A 95 1.05 13.29 12.07
CA ILE A 95 2.06 13.85 11.18
C ILE A 95 1.38 14.35 9.90
N SER A 96 1.76 15.53 9.41
CA SER A 96 1.32 16.01 8.11
C SER A 96 2.08 15.30 6.97
N PHE A 97 1.52 15.31 5.76
CA PHE A 97 2.21 14.76 4.60
C PHE A 97 3.53 15.47 4.31
N ALA A 98 3.58 16.80 4.52
CA ALA A 98 4.80 17.57 4.34
C ALA A 98 5.91 17.12 5.32
N GLU A 99 5.57 16.96 6.61
CA GLU A 99 6.51 16.47 7.64
C GLU A 99 6.94 15.03 7.34
N LEU A 100 6.02 14.18 6.87
CA LEU A 100 6.31 12.79 6.53
C LEU A 100 7.24 12.70 5.31
N GLU A 101 7.00 13.49 4.27
CA GLU A 101 7.87 13.57 3.09
C GLU A 101 9.27 14.08 3.45
N GLU A 102 9.37 15.08 4.33
CA GLU A 102 10.65 15.57 4.82
C GLU A 102 11.39 14.49 5.62
N LYS A 103 10.68 13.76 6.51
CA LYS A 103 11.26 12.65 7.29
C LYS A 103 11.79 11.56 6.37
N ILE A 104 10.98 11.08 5.42
CA ILE A 104 11.37 10.07 4.42
C ILE A 104 12.59 10.55 3.62
N SER A 105 12.57 11.78 3.12
CA SER A 105 13.67 12.34 2.34
C SER A 105 14.95 12.44 3.15
N ARG A 106 14.87 12.80 4.42
CA ARG A 106 16.03 12.86 5.34
C ARG A 106 16.60 11.47 5.61
N GLU A 107 15.74 10.50 5.86
CA GLU A 107 16.17 9.10 6.07
C GLU A 107 16.84 8.51 4.82
N MET A 108 16.25 8.73 3.65
CA MET A 108 16.82 8.28 2.38
C MET A 108 18.13 8.97 2.00
N SER A 109 18.30 10.23 2.40
CA SER A 109 19.54 11.00 2.14
C SER A 109 20.65 10.67 3.12
N ARG A 110 20.33 9.98 4.22
CA ARG A 110 21.33 9.60 5.22
C ARG A 110 22.17 8.44 4.68
N PRO A 111 23.47 8.62 4.53
CA PRO A 111 24.33 7.52 4.09
C PRO A 111 24.27 6.39 5.12
N PRO A 112 24.16 5.13 4.68
CA PRO A 112 24.06 3.96 5.60
C PRO A 112 25.30 3.81 6.48
N VAL A 113 26.40 4.41 6.07
CA VAL A 113 27.68 4.42 6.79
C VAL A 113 28.25 5.83 6.71
N SER A 114 28.73 6.39 7.84
CA SER A 114 29.37 7.71 7.82
C SER A 114 30.65 7.69 6.98
N PRO A 115 31.10 8.82 6.41
CA PRO A 115 32.37 8.87 5.68
C PRO A 115 33.57 8.37 6.50
N GLU A 116 33.54 8.60 7.81
CA GLU A 116 34.60 8.14 8.75
C GLU A 116 34.55 6.63 8.93
N GLN A 117 33.38 6.05 9.09
CA GLN A 117 33.18 4.60 9.14
C GLN A 117 33.56 3.92 7.82
N MET A 118 33.28 4.59 6.69
CA MET A 118 33.65 4.07 5.37
C MET A 118 35.17 4.05 5.20
N ALA A 119 35.91 5.10 5.63
CA ALA A 119 37.34 5.15 5.61
C ALA A 119 37.98 4.07 6.54
N GLN A 120 37.41 3.86 7.75
CA GLN A 120 37.85 2.80 8.64
C GLN A 120 37.63 1.40 8.05
N MET A 121 36.49 1.21 7.37
CA MET A 121 36.15 -0.04 6.71
C MET A 121 37.08 -0.33 5.52
N GLU A 122 37.44 0.68 4.73
CA GLU A 122 38.43 0.55 3.65
C GLU A 122 39.83 0.18 4.18
N GLU A 123 40.22 0.76 5.28
CA GLU A 123 41.53 0.44 5.91
C GLU A 123 41.53 -0.97 6.48
N MET A 124 40.42 -1.39 7.11
CA MET A 124 40.24 -2.75 7.59
C MET A 124 40.30 -3.76 6.43
N MET A 125 39.64 -3.47 5.32
CA MET A 125 39.64 -4.34 4.12
C MET A 125 41.08 -4.57 3.57
N LYS A 126 41.96 -3.60 3.66
CA LYS A 126 43.36 -3.76 3.20
C LYS A 126 44.12 -4.85 3.98
N SER A 127 43.76 -5.05 5.24
CA SER A 127 44.40 -6.04 6.13
C SER A 127 43.70 -7.40 6.12
N MET A 128 42.53 -7.53 5.45
CA MET A 128 41.73 -8.78 5.40
C MET A 128 42.31 -9.79 4.39
N PRO A 129 42.15 -11.10 4.67
CA PRO A 129 42.35 -12.15 3.69
C PRO A 129 41.45 -11.94 2.45
N PRO A 130 41.87 -12.40 1.26
CA PRO A 130 41.14 -12.16 0.01
C PRO A 130 39.66 -12.61 0.04
N GLU A 131 39.38 -13.75 0.66
CA GLU A 131 37.99 -14.28 0.76
C GLU A 131 37.10 -13.40 1.63
N GLN A 132 37.61 -12.91 2.76
CA GLN A 132 36.84 -12.01 3.63
C GLN A 132 36.62 -10.63 2.99
N ARG A 133 37.65 -10.15 2.25
CA ARG A 133 37.56 -8.91 1.49
C ARG A 133 36.42 -8.99 0.43
N GLN A 134 36.38 -10.09 -0.32
CA GLN A 134 35.34 -10.30 -1.33
C GLN A 134 33.93 -10.33 -0.72
N MET A 135 33.74 -10.96 0.44
CA MET A 135 32.44 -10.93 1.16
C MET A 135 32.08 -9.52 1.61
N MET A 136 33.03 -8.75 2.10
CA MET A 136 32.81 -7.37 2.52
C MET A 136 32.46 -6.47 1.34
N GLU A 137 33.18 -6.60 0.20
CA GLU A 137 32.87 -5.87 -1.04
C GLU A 137 31.46 -6.19 -1.55
N GLN A 138 31.06 -7.46 -1.54
CA GLN A 138 29.68 -7.85 -1.90
C GLN A 138 28.64 -7.24 -0.95
N SER A 139 28.92 -7.19 0.35
CA SER A 139 28.05 -6.57 1.33
C SER A 139 27.89 -5.06 1.09
N MET A 140 29.00 -4.38 0.79
CA MET A 140 29.00 -2.95 0.47
C MET A 140 28.26 -2.66 -0.85
N GLU A 141 28.45 -3.49 -1.88
CA GLU A 141 27.72 -3.37 -3.15
C GLU A 141 26.22 -3.56 -2.93
N MET A 142 25.83 -4.53 -2.12
CA MET A 142 24.44 -4.78 -1.76
C MET A 142 23.82 -3.62 -0.97
N ALA A 143 24.56 -3.05 -0.01
CA ALA A 143 24.12 -1.88 0.75
C ALA A 143 23.94 -0.63 -0.14
N ARG A 144 24.84 -0.40 -1.10
CA ARG A 144 24.71 0.65 -2.12
C ARG A 144 23.49 0.39 -3.02
N GLY A 145 23.32 -0.87 -3.46
CA GLY A 145 22.17 -1.28 -4.25
C GLY A 145 20.85 -1.08 -3.50
N ALA A 146 20.81 -1.29 -2.18
CA ALA A 146 19.66 -1.02 -1.36
C ALA A 146 19.30 0.48 -1.33
N GLN A 147 20.28 1.35 -1.18
CA GLN A 147 20.05 2.79 -1.18
C GLN A 147 19.52 3.28 -2.52
N THR A 148 20.08 2.82 -3.65
CA THR A 148 19.61 3.22 -4.99
C THR A 148 18.25 2.63 -5.34
N ALA A 149 17.92 1.46 -4.84
CA ALA A 149 16.65 0.79 -5.12
C ALA A 149 15.41 1.59 -4.67
N PHE A 150 15.56 2.45 -3.67
CA PHE A 150 14.47 3.30 -3.18
C PHE A 150 14.50 4.73 -3.73
N THR A 151 15.57 5.11 -4.43
CA THR A 151 15.70 6.43 -5.05
C THR A 151 15.22 6.46 -6.50
N GLU A 152 15.05 5.30 -7.13
CA GLU A 152 14.55 5.16 -8.49
C GLU A 152 13.18 4.48 -8.50
N PRO A 153 12.31 4.78 -9.48
CA PRO A 153 11.05 4.06 -9.64
C PRO A 153 11.32 2.58 -9.91
N PRO A 154 10.55 1.68 -9.26
CA PRO A 154 10.70 0.25 -9.47
C PRO A 154 10.31 -0.17 -10.89
N GLU A 155 10.88 -1.28 -11.34
CA GLU A 155 10.41 -1.97 -12.53
C GLU A 155 9.08 -2.66 -12.25
N VAL A 156 8.07 -2.39 -13.07
CA VAL A 156 6.72 -2.98 -12.95
C VAL A 156 6.38 -3.79 -14.18
N ILE A 157 6.19 -5.10 -14.02
CA ILE A 157 5.91 -6.05 -15.10
C ILE A 157 4.53 -6.67 -14.91
N GLN A 158 3.64 -6.47 -15.88
CA GLN A 158 2.38 -7.20 -15.97
C GLN A 158 2.64 -8.54 -16.66
N THR A 159 2.55 -9.65 -15.93
CA THR A 159 2.98 -10.96 -16.45
C THR A 159 1.95 -11.65 -17.33
N GLY A 160 0.71 -11.18 -17.32
CA GLY A 160 -0.42 -11.85 -18.00
C GLY A 160 -0.93 -13.11 -17.31
N LYS A 161 -0.26 -13.60 -16.26
CA LYS A 161 -0.72 -14.76 -15.49
C LYS A 161 -1.95 -14.38 -14.69
N LYS A 162 -2.96 -15.27 -14.66
CA LYS A 162 -4.24 -15.03 -13.98
C LYS A 162 -4.58 -16.18 -13.04
N LYS A 163 -5.24 -15.83 -11.92
CA LYS A 163 -5.89 -16.78 -11.01
C LYS A 163 -7.10 -16.14 -10.34
N LYS A 164 -7.93 -16.93 -9.69
CA LYS A 164 -9.03 -16.41 -8.85
C LYS A 164 -8.63 -16.40 -7.38
N ILE A 165 -8.93 -15.31 -6.69
CA ILE A 165 -8.81 -15.15 -5.23
C ILE A 165 -10.12 -14.54 -4.74
N LEU A 166 -10.76 -15.13 -3.74
CA LEU A 166 -12.07 -14.70 -3.23
C LEU A 166 -13.15 -14.54 -4.32
N GLY A 167 -13.04 -15.33 -5.42
CA GLY A 167 -13.96 -15.26 -6.55
C GLY A 167 -13.59 -14.23 -7.62
N TYR A 168 -12.70 -13.27 -7.34
CA TYR A 168 -12.26 -12.23 -8.27
C TYR A 168 -11.13 -12.72 -9.17
N THR A 169 -11.12 -12.29 -10.43
CA THR A 169 -10.00 -12.55 -11.34
C THR A 169 -8.85 -11.61 -11.02
N CYS A 170 -7.70 -12.18 -10.65
CA CYS A 170 -6.48 -11.45 -10.36
C CYS A 170 -5.43 -11.70 -11.43
N GLU A 171 -4.69 -10.67 -11.78
CA GLU A 171 -3.52 -10.71 -12.66
C GLU A 171 -2.25 -10.52 -11.84
N LEU A 172 -1.20 -11.32 -12.15
CA LEU A 172 0.08 -11.20 -11.45
C LEU A 172 0.88 -10.02 -12.02
N VAL A 173 1.18 -9.09 -11.14
CA VAL A 173 2.10 -7.98 -11.37
C VAL A 173 3.36 -8.23 -10.53
N LYS A 174 4.53 -8.11 -11.16
CA LYS A 174 5.83 -8.15 -10.47
C LYS A 174 6.38 -6.74 -10.38
N VAL A 175 6.89 -6.40 -9.19
CA VAL A 175 7.54 -5.11 -8.91
C VAL A 175 8.93 -5.42 -8.37
N SER A 176 9.97 -4.87 -9.00
CA SER A 176 11.35 -5.13 -8.63
C SER A 176 12.06 -3.84 -8.25
N PHE A 177 12.70 -3.86 -7.09
CA PHE A 177 13.51 -2.77 -6.55
C PHE A 177 14.99 -3.19 -6.65
N GLY A 178 15.59 -2.95 -7.80
CA GLY A 178 16.91 -3.48 -8.10
C GLY A 178 16.96 -5.01 -7.95
N LYS A 179 18.04 -5.50 -7.33
CA LYS A 179 18.24 -6.94 -7.06
C LYS A 179 17.91 -7.36 -5.63
N ILE A 180 17.50 -6.41 -4.78
CA ILE A 180 17.40 -6.62 -3.34
C ILE A 180 16.00 -6.97 -2.88
N MET A 181 14.97 -6.49 -3.58
CA MET A 181 13.58 -6.71 -3.18
C MET A 181 12.68 -6.91 -4.39
N THR A 182 11.78 -7.86 -4.28
CA THR A 182 10.75 -8.14 -5.29
C THR A 182 9.39 -8.30 -4.63
N TRP A 183 8.36 -7.81 -5.30
CA TRP A 183 6.97 -8.00 -4.92
C TRP A 183 6.22 -8.73 -6.02
N GLU A 184 5.49 -9.75 -5.67
CA GLU A 184 4.53 -10.42 -6.54
C GLU A 184 3.13 -10.10 -6.05
N MET A 185 2.39 -9.30 -6.82
CA MET A 185 1.07 -8.81 -6.45
C MET A 185 0.00 -9.42 -7.36
N TRP A 186 -0.97 -10.10 -6.77
CA TRP A 186 -2.16 -10.58 -7.46
C TRP A 186 -3.25 -9.53 -7.35
N VAL A 187 -3.44 -8.78 -8.42
CA VAL A 187 -4.28 -7.56 -8.44
C VAL A 187 -5.55 -7.83 -9.23
N SER A 188 -6.70 -7.49 -8.66
CA SER A 188 -7.99 -7.51 -9.35
C SER A 188 -8.41 -6.11 -9.78
N LYS A 189 -8.70 -5.95 -11.07
CA LYS A 189 -9.28 -4.73 -11.65
C LYS A 189 -10.80 -4.63 -11.45
N GLU A 190 -11.43 -5.70 -10.97
CA GLU A 190 -12.87 -5.76 -10.67
C GLU A 190 -13.21 -5.03 -9.35
N ILE A 191 -12.18 -4.70 -8.54
CA ILE A 191 -12.32 -4.15 -7.20
C ILE A 191 -11.72 -2.74 -7.19
N ALA A 192 -12.50 -1.77 -6.67
CA ALA A 192 -12.03 -0.42 -6.38
C ALA A 192 -11.23 0.23 -7.53
N SER A 193 -11.68 0.01 -8.77
CA SER A 193 -11.02 0.49 -9.99
C SER A 193 -10.87 2.01 -10.06
N ASP A 194 -11.68 2.71 -9.30
CA ASP A 194 -11.77 4.17 -9.18
C ASP A 194 -11.00 4.74 -7.97
N ILE A 195 -10.46 3.86 -7.09
CA ILE A 195 -9.59 4.28 -5.99
C ILE A 195 -8.14 4.31 -6.48
N ASP A 196 -7.53 5.46 -6.41
CA ASP A 196 -6.11 5.62 -6.69
C ASP A 196 -5.29 5.36 -5.43
N PHE A 197 -4.85 4.11 -5.27
CA PHE A 197 -4.06 3.68 -4.10
C PHE A 197 -2.71 4.39 -4.00
N SER A 198 -2.17 4.91 -5.10
CA SER A 198 -0.89 5.63 -5.06
C SER A 198 -0.96 6.91 -4.24
N LYS A 199 -2.16 7.51 -4.11
CA LYS A 199 -2.36 8.69 -3.26
C LYS A 199 -2.17 8.40 -1.78
N PHE A 200 -2.44 7.16 -1.35
CA PHE A 200 -2.24 6.74 0.04
C PHE A 200 -0.78 6.33 0.34
N SER A 201 0.03 6.11 -0.70
CA SER A 201 1.40 5.61 -0.56
C SER A 201 2.26 6.48 0.34
N LEU A 202 2.18 7.81 0.21
CA LEU A 202 2.91 8.74 1.07
C LEU A 202 2.46 8.61 2.52
N GLY A 203 1.14 8.56 2.76
CA GLY A 203 0.58 8.37 4.10
C GLY A 203 0.94 7.02 4.73
N LEU A 204 1.33 6.03 3.91
CA LEU A 204 1.86 4.74 4.34
C LEU A 204 3.40 4.72 4.45
N GLY A 205 4.05 5.88 4.37
CA GLY A 205 5.49 6.00 4.50
C GLY A 205 6.29 5.57 3.27
N MET A 206 5.64 5.41 2.11
CA MET A 206 6.35 5.05 0.89
C MET A 206 7.10 6.24 0.28
N PRO A 207 8.38 6.08 -0.08
CA PRO A 207 9.10 7.09 -0.84
C PRO A 207 8.44 7.40 -2.18
N LYS A 208 8.54 8.64 -2.64
CA LYS A 208 7.92 9.11 -3.87
C LYS A 208 8.24 8.26 -5.10
N PRO A 209 9.50 7.82 -5.36
CA PRO A 209 9.80 6.96 -6.50
C PRO A 209 9.05 5.62 -6.45
N MET A 210 8.86 5.06 -5.25
CA MET A 210 8.04 3.85 -5.07
C MET A 210 6.57 4.11 -5.41
N ALA A 211 6.00 5.19 -4.88
CA ALA A 211 4.62 5.60 -5.16
C ALA A 211 4.36 5.78 -6.66
N GLU A 212 5.31 6.35 -7.41
CA GLU A 212 5.26 6.48 -8.86
C GLU A 212 5.21 5.12 -9.57
N GLY A 213 5.97 4.14 -9.10
CA GLY A 213 5.90 2.76 -9.59
C GLY A 213 4.53 2.14 -9.37
N PHE A 214 4.00 2.25 -8.15
CA PHE A 214 2.69 1.70 -7.80
C PHE A 214 1.52 2.39 -8.50
N SER A 215 1.65 3.65 -8.91
CA SER A 215 0.61 4.36 -9.68
C SER A 215 0.27 3.68 -11.03
N LYS A 216 1.19 2.87 -11.55
CA LYS A 216 1.00 2.08 -12.78
C LYS A 216 0.15 0.83 -12.56
N ILE A 217 -0.07 0.43 -11.31
CA ILE A 217 -0.84 -0.76 -10.93
C ILE A 217 -2.29 -0.34 -10.69
N LYS A 218 -3.21 -0.84 -11.51
CA LYS A 218 -4.64 -0.53 -11.39
C LYS A 218 -5.40 -1.68 -10.78
N GLY A 219 -6.22 -1.38 -9.76
CA GLY A 219 -7.03 -2.34 -9.02
C GLY A 219 -6.51 -2.62 -7.61
N PHE A 220 -7.11 -3.57 -6.92
CA PHE A 220 -6.81 -3.90 -5.53
C PHE A 220 -5.99 -5.19 -5.44
N PRO A 221 -4.87 -5.22 -4.69
CA PRO A 221 -4.08 -6.43 -4.46
C PRO A 221 -4.80 -7.33 -3.45
N LEU A 222 -5.15 -8.55 -3.87
CA LEU A 222 -5.74 -9.57 -3.00
C LEU A 222 -4.70 -10.50 -2.39
N LYS A 223 -3.50 -10.54 -2.96
CA LYS A 223 -2.34 -11.23 -2.38
C LYS A 223 -1.08 -10.53 -2.83
N THR A 224 -0.20 -10.27 -1.90
CA THR A 224 1.14 -9.74 -2.13
C THR A 224 2.16 -10.67 -1.49
N VAL A 225 3.20 -11.01 -2.20
CA VAL A 225 4.38 -11.69 -1.66
C VAL A 225 5.56 -10.78 -1.89
N GLN A 226 6.16 -10.35 -0.82
CA GLN A 226 7.37 -9.54 -0.81
C GLN A 226 8.54 -10.43 -0.40
N GLU A 227 9.63 -10.39 -1.15
CA GLU A 227 10.87 -11.05 -0.80
C GLU A 227 12.01 -10.05 -0.84
N SER A 228 12.82 -10.05 0.22
CA SER A 228 14.07 -9.29 0.25
C SER A 228 15.24 -10.19 0.65
N LYS A 229 16.38 -9.97 0.01
CA LYS A 229 17.62 -10.69 0.26
C LYS A 229 18.71 -9.68 0.52
N MET A 230 19.23 -9.70 1.73
CA MET A 230 20.40 -8.94 2.12
C MET A 230 21.46 -9.92 2.64
N THR A 231 22.71 -9.50 2.70
CA THR A 231 23.81 -10.37 3.14
C THR A 231 23.48 -11.05 4.47
N GLY A 232 23.32 -12.37 4.44
CA GLY A 232 23.02 -13.17 5.63
C GLY A 232 21.58 -13.08 6.16
N THR A 233 20.69 -12.33 5.49
CA THR A 233 19.29 -12.20 5.90
C THR A 233 18.36 -12.41 4.71
N TYR A 234 17.37 -13.26 4.89
CA TYR A 234 16.23 -13.43 3.97
C TYR A 234 14.95 -13.06 4.70
N HIS A 235 14.16 -12.20 4.10
CA HIS A 235 12.85 -11.85 4.61
C HIS A 235 11.80 -12.08 3.53
N LYS A 236 10.70 -12.70 3.93
CA LYS A 236 9.54 -12.94 3.07
C LYS A 236 8.27 -12.57 3.83
N SER A 237 7.54 -11.59 3.30
CA SER A 237 6.21 -11.23 3.79
C SER A 237 5.15 -11.69 2.78
N THR A 238 4.05 -12.23 3.29
CA THR A 238 2.90 -12.61 2.49
C THR A 238 1.66 -11.99 3.10
N SER A 239 1.03 -11.09 2.38
CA SER A 239 -0.26 -10.49 2.72
C SER A 239 -1.35 -11.10 1.83
N GLU A 240 -2.40 -11.66 2.40
CA GLU A 240 -3.49 -12.31 1.65
C GLU A 240 -4.86 -11.89 2.18
N ALA A 241 -5.71 -11.41 1.28
CA ALA A 241 -7.07 -11.05 1.62
C ALA A 241 -7.88 -12.30 1.98
N THR A 242 -8.48 -12.30 3.17
CA THR A 242 -9.36 -13.36 3.67
C THR A 242 -10.83 -13.00 3.52
N LYS A 243 -11.11 -11.70 3.40
CA LYS A 243 -12.46 -11.18 3.18
C LYS A 243 -12.42 -9.85 2.47
N LEU A 244 -13.43 -9.63 1.62
CA LEU A 244 -13.60 -8.37 0.91
C LEU A 244 -15.08 -8.07 0.75
N LYS A 245 -15.46 -6.82 1.01
CA LYS A 245 -16.83 -6.33 0.86
C LYS A 245 -16.85 -4.91 0.34
N THR A 246 -17.67 -4.69 -0.65
CA THR A 246 -18.06 -3.36 -1.09
C THR A 246 -19.29 -2.93 -0.29
N LYS A 247 -19.18 -1.89 0.53
CA LYS A 247 -20.26 -1.40 1.39
C LYS A 247 -20.04 0.07 1.73
N LYS A 248 -21.13 0.77 2.04
CA LYS A 248 -21.03 2.13 2.58
C LYS A 248 -20.34 2.09 3.96
N ILE A 249 -19.26 2.85 4.12
CA ILE A 249 -18.51 2.99 5.36
C ILE A 249 -18.85 4.35 5.99
N SER A 250 -19.09 4.34 7.30
CA SER A 250 -19.36 5.57 8.05
C SER A 250 -18.11 6.44 8.14
N ASP A 251 -18.25 7.75 8.00
CA ASP A 251 -17.13 8.68 8.16
C ASP A 251 -16.53 8.64 9.58
N LYS A 252 -17.31 8.19 10.56
CA LYS A 252 -16.84 8.00 11.94
C LYS A 252 -15.73 6.96 12.07
N GLU A 253 -15.62 6.02 11.12
CA GLU A 253 -14.52 5.04 11.10
C GLU A 253 -13.15 5.70 10.93
N PHE A 254 -13.12 6.89 10.33
CA PHE A 254 -11.89 7.62 10.01
C PHE A 254 -11.63 8.81 10.95
N GLU A 255 -12.22 8.79 12.13
CA GLU A 255 -12.01 9.81 13.16
C GLU A 255 -11.27 9.23 14.37
N LEU A 256 -10.58 10.10 15.09
CA LEU A 256 -9.85 9.71 16.31
C LEU A 256 -10.82 9.19 17.39
N PRO A 257 -10.46 8.12 18.09
CA PRO A 257 -11.23 7.65 19.24
C PRO A 257 -11.26 8.71 20.35
N LYS A 258 -12.39 8.81 21.05
CA LYS A 258 -12.52 9.75 22.18
C LYS A 258 -11.64 9.30 23.36
N GLY A 259 -11.05 10.28 24.04
CA GLY A 259 -10.27 10.03 25.26
C GLY A 259 -8.81 9.60 25.02
N TYR A 260 -8.35 9.61 23.79
CA TYR A 260 -6.94 9.36 23.45
C TYR A 260 -6.12 10.65 23.56
N LYS A 261 -4.86 10.53 23.98
CA LYS A 261 -3.95 11.65 24.16
C LYS A 261 -3.00 11.75 22.97
N LYS A 262 -2.81 12.96 22.46
CA LYS A 262 -1.77 13.23 21.46
C LYS A 262 -0.39 13.15 22.13
N VAL A 263 0.51 12.39 21.49
CA VAL A 263 1.94 12.31 21.87
C VAL A 263 2.80 12.79 20.69
N ALA A 264 4.04 13.15 20.97
CA ALA A 264 4.98 13.52 19.91
C ALA A 264 5.29 12.29 19.04
N VAL A 265 5.53 12.53 17.76
CA VAL A 265 6.10 11.51 16.88
C VAL A 265 7.50 11.20 17.40
N SER A 266 7.72 9.99 17.93
CA SER A 266 9.06 9.59 18.33
C SER A 266 9.89 9.38 17.06
N ASP A 267 11.09 9.93 17.03
CA ASP A 267 12.10 9.46 16.11
C ASP A 267 12.44 8.02 16.55
N SER A 268 11.77 7.04 15.95
CA SER A 268 12.11 5.63 16.17
C SER A 268 13.54 5.41 15.66
N HIS A 269 14.40 5.10 16.60
CA HIS A 269 15.78 4.73 16.32
C HIS A 269 15.86 3.37 15.66
#